data_934a66581924d7852a9627b242d4dfe6
#
_entry.id   934a66581924d7852a9627b242d4dfe6
#
_cell.length_a   1.000
_cell.length_b   1.000
_cell.length_c   1.000
_cell.angle_alpha   90.00
_cell.angle_beta   90.00
_cell.angle_gamma   90.00
#
_symmetry.space_group_name_H-M   'P 1'
#
loop_
_entity.id
_entity.type
_entity.pdbx_description
1 polymer ?
#
loop_
_entity_poly.entity_id
_entity_poly.type
_entity_poly.pdbx_seq_one_letter_code
_entity_poly.pdbx_strand_id
1 'polypeptide(L)'
;MSNIDKYETRKKMVYDFMCDDMYVPMKIKELCIVLGVKKEDRPQLEQILLDLQAEGRITLSKRGKYSKSEIKKTVGVFTAHQRGFGFVTVEGEPDDIFIPAEYVNGAMHMDTVEITISPVTTGRRKEGKVVSVIERGMKQVVCTYEASDNFGFAVPDNTRFGTDIFIPKERSKGAMSGHKVVVEITSYGKKGKKPEGKVVEIIGHIDDPGTDILSIVKAYDLPVDFSEKIMHQVQNVAKDVTPADMAGRMDLRDWMMVTIDGEDAKDLDDAVSLYMDGDNYVLGVHIADVSNYVQEHSALDVEALKRGTSVYLVDRVIPMLPRELSNGICSLNEGCDRLALSCIMTINKKGEVINHKIAETVIKTNRRMTYTNVKKILADKDAAVIEEYKELVPMFEKMAELAAILRKKRMKRGSIDFDFPETKVVLDEDRSEERRVGKECRSRWSPYH
;
A
#
# COMPACT_ATOMS: atom_id res chain seq x y z
N MET A 1 39.65 -39.16 23.70
CA MET A 1 38.98 -37.87 23.66
C MET A 1 40.02 -36.76 23.46
N SER A 2 39.90 -35.99 22.42
CA SER A 2 40.78 -34.86 22.18
C SER A 2 40.59 -33.77 23.26
N ASN A 3 41.57 -32.87 23.42
CA ASN A 3 41.39 -31.73 24.34
C ASN A 3 40.19 -30.85 23.98
N ILE A 4 39.85 -30.82 22.70
CA ILE A 4 38.68 -30.06 22.17
C ILE A 4 37.37 -30.73 22.61
N ASP A 5 37.27 -32.07 22.54
CA ASP A 5 36.08 -32.81 22.97
C ASP A 5 35.79 -32.60 24.48
N LYS A 6 36.86 -32.54 25.30
CA LYS A 6 36.75 -32.29 26.74
C LYS A 6 36.27 -30.86 27.04
N TYR A 7 36.71 -29.89 26.26
CA TYR A 7 36.30 -28.47 26.42
C TYR A 7 34.84 -28.30 26.08
N GLU A 8 34.38 -28.80 24.93
CA GLU A 8 32.99 -28.72 24.51
C GLU A 8 32.03 -29.45 25.47
N THR A 9 32.49 -30.61 26.00
CA THR A 9 31.72 -31.33 27.01
C THR A 9 31.54 -30.51 28.30
N ARG A 10 32.61 -29.87 28.78
CA ARG A 10 32.58 -28.98 29.95
C ARG A 10 31.69 -27.75 29.71
N LYS A 11 31.82 -27.14 28.53
CA LYS A 11 31.00 -25.98 28.14
C LYS A 11 29.51 -26.34 28.13
N LYS A 12 29.16 -27.51 27.60
CA LYS A 12 27.79 -28.02 27.64
C LYS A 12 27.29 -28.24 29.07
N MET A 13 28.11 -28.88 29.93
CA MET A 13 27.73 -29.09 31.33
C MET A 13 27.46 -27.78 32.11
N VAL A 14 28.29 -26.77 31.90
CA VAL A 14 28.12 -25.45 32.52
C VAL A 14 26.83 -24.82 32.04
N TYR A 15 26.51 -24.88 30.76
CA TYR A 15 25.27 -24.35 30.21
C TYR A 15 24.04 -25.09 30.70
N ASP A 16 24.07 -26.41 30.70
CA ASP A 16 22.95 -27.27 31.16
C ASP A 16 22.66 -27.02 32.64
N PHE A 17 23.69 -26.83 33.48
CA PHE A 17 23.53 -26.38 34.87
C PHE A 17 22.86 -25.04 35.00
N MET A 18 23.18 -24.06 34.14
CA MET A 18 22.54 -22.74 34.13
C MET A 18 21.13 -22.75 33.55
N CYS A 19 20.73 -23.84 32.89
CA CYS A 19 19.39 -24.05 32.35
C CYS A 19 18.44 -24.74 33.33
N ASP A 20 18.97 -25.27 34.42
CA ASP A 20 18.18 -25.93 35.49
C ASP A 20 17.19 -24.96 36.15
N ASP A 21 15.96 -25.40 36.42
CA ASP A 21 14.91 -24.56 36.98
C ASP A 21 15.23 -24.06 38.40
N MET A 22 16.15 -24.73 39.09
CA MET A 22 16.62 -24.37 40.43
C MET A 22 17.81 -23.40 40.37
N TYR A 23 18.32 -23.06 39.18
CA TYR A 23 19.46 -22.19 39.04
C TYR A 23 19.13 -20.76 39.43
N VAL A 24 19.91 -20.19 40.32
CA VAL A 24 19.83 -18.76 40.69
C VAL A 24 21.02 -18.02 40.12
N PRO A 25 20.87 -16.80 39.50
CA PRO A 25 21.98 -16.03 38.94
C PRO A 25 23.15 -15.87 39.95
N MET A 26 24.34 -16.34 39.55
CA MET A 26 25.52 -16.44 40.41
C MET A 26 26.69 -15.65 39.85
N LYS A 27 27.58 -15.18 40.71
CA LYS A 27 28.89 -14.65 40.32
C LYS A 27 29.85 -15.79 40.04
N ILE A 28 30.90 -15.53 39.28
CA ILE A 28 31.90 -16.54 38.94
C ILE A 28 32.48 -17.27 40.17
N LYS A 29 32.68 -16.57 41.27
CA LYS A 29 33.18 -17.20 42.53
C LYS A 29 32.19 -18.21 43.07
N GLU A 30 30.90 -17.90 43.00
CA GLU A 30 29.81 -18.78 43.42
C GLU A 30 29.67 -20.00 42.51
N LEU A 31 29.79 -19.76 41.17
CA LEU A 31 29.83 -20.84 40.15
C LEU A 31 30.97 -21.81 40.39
N CYS A 32 32.21 -21.31 40.70
CA CYS A 32 33.33 -22.16 41.02
C CYS A 32 33.06 -23.08 42.20
N ILE A 33 32.40 -22.57 43.22
CA ILE A 33 32.06 -23.36 44.45
C ILE A 33 31.05 -24.46 44.11
N VAL A 34 29.96 -24.09 43.44
CA VAL A 34 28.87 -25.03 43.15
C VAL A 34 29.27 -26.09 42.14
N LEU A 35 30.06 -25.72 41.13
CA LEU A 35 30.56 -26.65 40.13
C LEU A 35 31.83 -27.41 40.57
N GLY A 36 32.34 -27.18 41.78
CA GLY A 36 33.52 -27.86 42.28
C GLY A 36 34.82 -27.55 41.51
N VAL A 37 34.92 -26.35 40.88
CA VAL A 37 36.05 -25.97 40.05
C VAL A 37 37.23 -25.53 40.92
N LYS A 38 38.38 -26.23 40.76
CA LYS A 38 39.60 -25.91 41.49
C LYS A 38 40.17 -24.53 41.05
N LYS A 39 40.97 -23.92 41.92
CA LYS A 39 41.55 -22.58 41.66
C LYS A 39 42.37 -22.53 40.37
N GLU A 40 43.00 -23.66 40.01
CA GLU A 40 43.85 -23.82 38.80
C GLU A 40 43.01 -23.89 37.53
N ASP A 41 41.76 -24.42 37.58
CA ASP A 41 40.83 -24.59 36.44
C ASP A 41 39.91 -23.35 36.24
N ARG A 42 39.98 -22.38 37.14
CA ARG A 42 39.14 -21.17 37.05
C ARG A 42 39.31 -20.38 35.75
N PRO A 43 40.52 -20.21 35.17
CA PRO A 43 40.66 -19.52 33.87
C PRO A 43 39.89 -20.22 32.75
N GLN A 44 39.81 -21.56 32.79
CA GLN A 44 39.06 -22.34 31.82
C GLN A 44 37.52 -22.10 31.98
N LEU A 45 37.02 -22.01 33.19
CA LEU A 45 35.61 -21.65 33.41
C LEU A 45 35.33 -20.22 32.94
N GLU A 46 36.23 -19.27 33.19
CA GLU A 46 36.11 -17.88 32.69
C GLU A 46 36.03 -17.85 31.15
N GLN A 47 36.88 -18.64 30.46
CA GLN A 47 36.83 -18.74 29.00
C GLN A 47 35.51 -19.39 28.52
N ILE A 48 35.03 -20.46 29.15
CA ILE A 48 33.74 -21.07 28.87
C ILE A 48 32.59 -20.09 28.99
N LEU A 49 32.58 -19.27 30.06
CA LEU A 49 31.54 -18.25 30.28
C LEU A 49 31.62 -17.14 29.24
N LEU A 50 32.81 -16.71 28.83
CA LEU A 50 33.00 -15.75 27.75
C LEU A 50 32.48 -16.31 26.41
N ASP A 51 32.80 -17.55 26.09
CA ASP A 51 32.34 -18.18 24.86
C ASP A 51 30.80 -18.34 24.85
N LEU A 52 30.21 -18.80 25.97
CA LEU A 52 28.75 -18.90 26.12
C LEU A 52 28.06 -17.52 26.04
N GLN A 53 28.71 -16.46 26.52
CA GLN A 53 28.23 -15.09 26.42
C GLN A 53 28.37 -14.58 24.98
N ALA A 54 29.47 -14.85 24.31
CA ALA A 54 29.68 -14.53 22.89
C ALA A 54 28.68 -15.24 21.98
N GLU A 55 28.29 -16.48 22.35
CA GLU A 55 27.21 -17.23 21.68
C GLU A 55 25.80 -16.74 22.02
N GLY A 56 25.68 -15.75 22.92
CA GLY A 56 24.39 -15.23 23.34
C GLY A 56 23.56 -16.19 24.19
N ARG A 57 24.15 -17.30 24.69
CA ARG A 57 23.45 -18.33 25.49
C ARG A 57 23.28 -17.93 26.94
N ILE A 58 24.17 -17.09 27.46
CA ILE A 58 24.12 -16.54 28.83
C ILE A 58 24.32 -15.04 28.81
N THR A 59 23.85 -14.37 29.87
CA THR A 59 24.01 -12.93 30.08
C THR A 59 24.76 -12.66 31.38
N LEU A 60 25.54 -11.57 31.40
CA LEU A 60 26.19 -11.05 32.60
C LEU A 60 25.50 -9.75 33.03
N SER A 61 24.88 -9.77 34.21
CA SER A 61 24.21 -8.61 34.77
C SER A 61 25.21 -7.54 35.21
N LYS A 62 24.77 -6.26 35.37
CA LYS A 62 25.58 -5.16 35.93
C LYS A 62 26.16 -5.47 37.32
N ARG A 63 25.58 -6.43 38.04
CA ARG A 63 26.07 -6.88 39.35
C ARG A 63 27.07 -8.05 39.25
N GLY A 64 27.53 -8.40 38.04
CA GLY A 64 28.47 -9.48 37.78
C GLY A 64 27.92 -10.88 38.00
N LYS A 65 26.60 -11.09 37.86
CA LYS A 65 25.95 -12.39 37.96
C LYS A 65 25.65 -12.92 36.55
N TYR A 66 25.95 -14.17 36.31
CA TYR A 66 25.63 -14.92 35.09
C TYR A 66 24.24 -15.54 35.20
N SER A 67 23.47 -15.48 34.13
CA SER A 67 22.16 -16.11 34.00
C SER A 67 21.98 -16.63 32.58
N LYS A 68 21.12 -17.61 32.41
CA LYS A 68 20.60 -18.02 31.10
C LYS A 68 20.08 -16.79 30.38
N SER A 69 20.42 -16.65 29.13
CA SER A 69 19.82 -15.63 28.27
C SER A 69 18.34 -15.99 28.06
N GLU A 70 17.44 -15.11 28.49
CA GLU A 70 16.06 -15.21 28.07
C GLU A 70 15.99 -14.86 26.58
N ILE A 71 15.89 -15.88 25.75
CA ILE A 71 15.70 -15.71 24.32
C ILE A 71 14.29 -15.15 24.15
N LYS A 72 14.20 -13.83 23.98
CA LYS A 72 12.93 -13.18 23.70
C LYS A 72 12.42 -13.67 22.33
N LYS A 73 11.36 -14.48 22.37
CA LYS A 73 10.63 -14.86 21.17
C LYS A 73 9.63 -13.76 20.81
N THR A 74 9.50 -13.45 19.55
CA THR A 74 8.52 -12.51 19.04
C THR A 74 7.99 -12.98 17.69
N VAL A 75 6.85 -12.45 17.29
CA VAL A 75 6.19 -12.77 16.02
C VAL A 75 6.18 -11.53 15.14
N GLY A 76 6.42 -11.71 13.85
CA GLY A 76 6.38 -10.62 12.88
C GLY A 76 6.32 -11.13 11.45
N VAL A 77 6.22 -10.20 10.51
CA VAL A 77 6.12 -10.48 9.07
C VAL A 77 7.51 -10.44 8.46
N PHE A 78 7.89 -11.52 7.78
CA PHE A 78 9.19 -11.67 7.13
C PHE A 78 9.20 -11.07 5.72
N THR A 79 10.04 -10.09 5.49
CA THR A 79 10.31 -9.52 4.17
C THR A 79 11.63 -10.05 3.64
N ALA A 80 11.57 -10.92 2.62
CA ALA A 80 12.75 -11.49 1.99
C ALA A 80 13.48 -10.48 1.10
N HIS A 81 14.79 -10.67 0.98
CA HIS A 81 15.65 -9.95 0.04
C HIS A 81 16.24 -10.91 -0.98
N GLN A 82 16.45 -10.46 -2.22
CA GLN A 82 16.99 -11.27 -3.33
C GLN A 82 18.31 -11.99 -3.03
N ARG A 83 19.12 -11.46 -2.11
CA ARG A 83 20.39 -12.04 -1.67
C ARG A 83 20.24 -13.13 -0.61
N GLY A 84 19.01 -13.58 -0.30
CA GLY A 84 18.71 -14.67 0.62
C GLY A 84 18.57 -14.28 2.09
N PHE A 85 18.94 -13.09 2.52
CA PHE A 85 18.65 -12.56 3.85
C PHE A 85 17.25 -11.89 3.87
N GLY A 86 16.78 -11.47 5.04
CA GLY A 86 15.52 -10.71 5.12
C GLY A 86 15.42 -9.87 6.38
N PHE A 87 14.23 -9.31 6.57
CA PHE A 87 13.88 -8.48 7.71
C PHE A 87 12.54 -8.94 8.29
N VAL A 88 12.39 -8.83 9.60
CA VAL A 88 11.10 -9.10 10.25
C VAL A 88 10.60 -7.83 10.86
N THR A 89 9.44 -7.37 10.38
CA THR A 89 8.69 -6.26 10.94
C THR A 89 7.84 -6.78 12.09
N VAL A 90 8.05 -6.24 13.30
CA VAL A 90 7.33 -6.61 14.52
C VAL A 90 6.45 -5.44 14.93
N GLU A 91 5.18 -5.70 15.20
CA GLU A 91 4.23 -4.68 15.64
C GLU A 91 4.70 -4.00 16.94
N GLY A 92 4.73 -2.65 16.93
CA GLY A 92 5.18 -1.85 18.07
C GLY A 92 6.69 -1.68 18.22
N GLU A 93 7.51 -2.31 17.37
CA GLU A 93 8.96 -2.06 17.34
C GLU A 93 9.28 -1.02 16.23
N PRO A 94 10.13 -0.01 16.50
CA PRO A 94 10.42 1.07 15.54
C PRO A 94 11.30 0.62 14.37
N ASP A 95 12.09 -0.43 14.54
CA ASP A 95 13.06 -0.92 13.57
C ASP A 95 12.83 -2.39 13.25
N ASP A 96 12.98 -2.74 11.97
CA ASP A 96 12.95 -4.12 11.50
C ASP A 96 14.14 -4.92 12.02
N ILE A 97 13.91 -6.22 12.30
CA ILE A 97 14.91 -7.14 12.79
C ILE A 97 15.57 -7.84 11.60
N PHE A 98 16.87 -7.69 11.45
CA PHE A 98 17.65 -8.33 10.38
C PHE A 98 17.77 -9.85 10.60
N ILE A 99 17.51 -10.63 9.56
CA ILE A 99 17.64 -12.11 9.55
C ILE A 99 18.71 -12.50 8.52
N PRO A 100 19.89 -12.94 8.94
CA PRO A 100 20.92 -13.48 8.04
C PRO A 100 20.41 -14.67 7.23
N ALA A 101 20.97 -14.89 6.05
CA ALA A 101 20.53 -15.93 5.12
C ALA A 101 20.54 -17.36 5.72
N GLU A 102 21.52 -17.65 6.57
CA GLU A 102 21.63 -18.95 7.27
C GLU A 102 20.56 -19.17 8.34
N TYR A 103 19.87 -18.09 8.76
CA TYR A 103 18.85 -18.14 9.82
C TYR A 103 17.42 -17.92 9.34
N VAL A 104 17.20 -17.86 8.03
CA VAL A 104 15.86 -17.69 7.41
C VAL A 104 14.97 -18.94 7.63
N ASN A 105 15.56 -20.11 7.81
CA ASN A 105 14.88 -21.38 8.16
C ASN A 105 13.63 -21.70 7.30
N GLY A 106 13.71 -21.46 5.98
CA GLY A 106 12.62 -21.75 5.04
C GLY A 106 11.44 -20.78 5.07
N ALA A 107 11.58 -19.62 5.73
CA ALA A 107 10.64 -18.54 5.60
C ALA A 107 10.71 -17.93 4.20
N MET A 108 9.56 -17.56 3.66
CA MET A 108 9.39 -16.88 2.38
C MET A 108 8.84 -15.48 2.57
N HIS A 109 8.91 -14.67 1.52
CA HIS A 109 8.40 -13.30 1.56
C HIS A 109 6.94 -13.25 2.05
N MET A 110 6.65 -12.32 2.96
CA MET A 110 5.34 -12.11 3.61
C MET A 110 4.89 -13.22 4.59
N ASP A 111 5.73 -14.22 4.90
CA ASP A 111 5.39 -15.19 5.92
C ASP A 111 5.31 -14.53 7.31
N THR A 112 4.32 -14.93 8.11
CA THR A 112 4.30 -14.65 9.54
C THR A 112 5.19 -15.66 10.25
N VAL A 113 6.21 -15.17 10.93
CA VAL A 113 7.25 -16.01 11.54
C VAL A 113 7.42 -15.76 13.02
N GLU A 114 7.73 -16.81 13.77
CA GLU A 114 8.28 -16.70 15.12
C GLU A 114 9.79 -16.56 15.00
N ILE A 115 10.37 -15.54 15.62
CA ILE A 115 11.80 -15.30 15.65
C ILE A 115 12.33 -15.25 17.08
N THR A 116 13.62 -15.52 17.22
CA THR A 116 14.40 -15.19 18.40
C THR A 116 15.32 -14.03 18.09
N ILE A 117 15.44 -13.07 18.99
CA ILE A 117 16.33 -11.92 18.85
C ILE A 117 17.65 -12.24 19.53
N SER A 118 18.75 -12.06 18.80
CA SER A 118 20.10 -12.22 19.36
C SER A 118 20.37 -11.13 20.41
N PRO A 119 20.87 -11.49 21.60
CA PRO A 119 21.28 -10.50 22.59
C PRO A 119 22.57 -9.78 22.21
N VAL A 120 23.32 -10.29 21.24
CA VAL A 120 24.55 -9.69 20.72
C VAL A 120 24.25 -9.03 19.38
N THR A 121 24.31 -7.71 19.33
CA THR A 121 24.20 -6.95 18.08
C THR A 121 25.60 -6.63 17.57
N THR A 122 25.97 -7.18 16.42
CA THR A 122 27.16 -6.74 15.67
C THR A 122 26.84 -5.47 14.90
N GLY A 123 26.63 -4.35 15.62
CA GLY A 123 26.29 -3.07 15.01
C GLY A 123 25.07 -2.38 15.60
N ARG A 124 24.47 -1.42 14.85
CA ARG A 124 23.28 -0.64 15.28
C ARG A 124 21.95 -1.37 15.13
N ARG A 125 21.90 -2.51 14.41
CA ARG A 125 20.65 -3.22 14.09
C ARG A 125 20.51 -4.48 14.94
N LYS A 126 19.27 -4.76 15.37
CA LYS A 126 18.92 -6.02 16.02
C LYS A 126 18.99 -7.16 14.99
N GLU A 127 19.62 -8.26 15.36
CA GLU A 127 19.67 -9.48 14.54
C GLU A 127 18.79 -10.55 15.16
N GLY A 128 18.17 -11.37 14.30
CA GLY A 128 17.29 -12.45 14.74
C GLY A 128 17.48 -13.74 13.94
N LYS A 129 16.78 -14.77 14.39
CA LYS A 129 16.73 -16.08 13.74
C LYS A 129 15.29 -16.56 13.67
N VAL A 130 14.85 -17.02 12.51
CA VAL A 130 13.54 -17.64 12.35
C VAL A 130 13.52 -18.98 13.07
N VAL A 131 12.59 -19.15 14.00
CA VAL A 131 12.35 -20.41 14.73
C VAL A 131 11.39 -21.28 13.94
N SER A 132 10.26 -20.70 13.54
CA SER A 132 9.22 -21.38 12.77
C SER A 132 8.42 -20.39 11.91
N VAL A 133 7.84 -20.90 10.85
CA VAL A 133 6.81 -20.21 10.06
C VAL A 133 5.46 -20.55 10.69
N ILE A 134 4.73 -19.53 11.12
CA ILE A 134 3.41 -19.66 11.74
C ILE A 134 2.35 -19.71 10.64
N GLU A 135 2.43 -18.77 9.69
CA GLU A 135 1.48 -18.68 8.58
C GLU A 135 2.22 -18.30 7.30
N ARG A 136 1.80 -18.92 6.19
CA ARG A 136 2.32 -18.60 4.86
C ARG A 136 1.62 -17.38 4.30
N GLY A 137 2.41 -16.35 3.98
CA GLY A 137 1.88 -15.10 3.43
C GLY A 137 1.47 -15.19 1.97
N MET A 138 2.19 -15.99 1.17
CA MET A 138 1.92 -16.15 -0.26
C MET A 138 1.49 -17.58 -0.55
N LYS A 139 0.22 -17.76 -0.93
CA LYS A 139 -0.33 -19.07 -1.35
C LYS A 139 -0.33 -19.21 -2.87
N GLN A 140 -0.47 -18.09 -3.57
CA GLN A 140 -0.42 -18.00 -5.03
C GLN A 140 0.64 -16.98 -5.47
N VAL A 141 1.28 -17.23 -6.59
CA VAL A 141 2.36 -16.40 -7.13
C VAL A 141 2.20 -16.31 -8.64
N VAL A 142 2.34 -15.12 -9.19
CA VAL A 142 2.41 -14.90 -10.64
C VAL A 142 3.82 -15.21 -11.11
N CYS A 143 3.92 -16.01 -12.15
CA CYS A 143 5.18 -16.52 -12.67
C CYS A 143 5.21 -16.51 -14.19
N THR A 144 6.41 -16.54 -14.75
CA THR A 144 6.64 -16.95 -16.14
C THR A 144 6.93 -18.46 -16.16
N TYR A 145 6.20 -19.21 -16.99
CA TYR A 145 6.35 -20.65 -17.09
C TYR A 145 7.42 -21.05 -18.12
N GLU A 146 8.31 -21.94 -17.75
CA GLU A 146 9.34 -22.53 -18.59
C GLU A 146 9.09 -24.05 -18.67
N ALA A 147 8.68 -24.52 -19.84
CA ALA A 147 8.38 -25.92 -20.07
C ALA A 147 9.64 -26.76 -20.35
N SER A 148 9.66 -27.98 -19.82
CA SER A 148 10.56 -29.07 -20.20
C SER A 148 9.73 -30.31 -20.58
N ASP A 149 10.37 -31.38 -21.07
CA ASP A 149 9.69 -32.55 -21.61
C ASP A 149 8.70 -33.19 -20.63
N ASN A 150 9.09 -33.34 -19.36
CA ASN A 150 8.34 -34.06 -18.33
C ASN A 150 7.95 -33.22 -17.11
N PHE A 151 8.36 -31.95 -17.07
CA PHE A 151 8.05 -31.02 -16.00
C PHE A 151 8.19 -29.59 -16.50
N GLY A 152 7.99 -28.61 -15.66
CA GLY A 152 8.33 -27.22 -15.93
C GLY A 152 8.77 -26.49 -14.66
N PHE A 153 9.28 -25.30 -14.86
CA PHE A 153 9.54 -24.36 -13.80
C PHE A 153 8.66 -23.12 -13.98
N ALA A 154 8.16 -22.63 -12.86
CA ALA A 154 7.52 -21.33 -12.81
C ALA A 154 8.48 -20.35 -12.13
N VAL A 155 8.94 -19.36 -12.87
CA VAL A 155 9.87 -18.33 -12.42
C VAL A 155 9.02 -17.16 -11.88
N PRO A 156 9.04 -16.87 -10.57
CA PRO A 156 8.22 -15.81 -10.00
C PRO A 156 8.61 -14.43 -10.52
N ASP A 157 7.62 -13.60 -10.85
CA ASP A 157 7.83 -12.20 -11.23
C ASP A 157 8.34 -11.37 -10.05
N ASN A 158 7.89 -11.71 -8.84
CA ASN A 158 8.39 -11.11 -7.62
C ASN A 158 9.75 -11.73 -7.25
N THR A 159 10.82 -11.03 -7.55
CA THR A 159 12.20 -11.44 -7.28
C THR A 159 12.51 -11.70 -5.80
N ARG A 160 11.69 -11.19 -4.87
CA ARG A 160 11.80 -11.47 -3.43
C ARG A 160 11.40 -12.90 -3.08
N PHE A 161 10.73 -13.62 -3.96
CA PHE A 161 10.43 -15.05 -3.77
C PHE A 161 11.70 -15.90 -3.78
N GLY A 162 12.69 -15.52 -4.57
CA GLY A 162 14.09 -15.97 -4.50
C GLY A 162 14.38 -17.36 -5.06
N THR A 163 13.38 -18.11 -5.56
CA THR A 163 13.57 -19.45 -6.15
C THR A 163 12.45 -19.81 -7.11
N ASP A 164 12.76 -20.62 -8.14
CA ASP A 164 11.75 -21.13 -9.05
C ASP A 164 10.90 -22.20 -8.39
N ILE A 165 9.67 -22.35 -8.87
CA ILE A 165 8.70 -23.33 -8.39
C ILE A 165 8.66 -24.48 -9.38
N PHE A 166 8.89 -25.71 -8.90
CA PHE A 166 8.78 -26.91 -9.71
C PHE A 166 7.32 -27.26 -9.99
N ILE A 167 6.98 -27.50 -11.26
CA ILE A 167 5.63 -27.84 -11.72
C ILE A 167 5.66 -29.21 -12.41
N PRO A 168 5.05 -30.25 -11.84
CA PRO A 168 4.85 -31.52 -12.52
C PRO A 168 4.01 -31.31 -13.80
N LYS A 169 4.27 -32.10 -14.85
CA LYS A 169 3.57 -31.96 -16.14
C LYS A 169 2.05 -32.03 -16.01
N GLU A 170 1.55 -32.92 -15.16
CA GLU A 170 0.13 -33.12 -14.89
C GLU A 170 -0.54 -31.90 -14.23
N ARG A 171 0.28 -31.05 -13.63
CA ARG A 171 -0.16 -29.83 -12.90
C ARG A 171 0.11 -28.54 -13.66
N SER A 172 0.60 -28.65 -14.91
CA SER A 172 0.92 -27.49 -15.74
C SER A 172 -0.31 -26.83 -16.40
N LYS A 173 -1.48 -27.49 -16.38
CA LYS A 173 -2.72 -27.03 -17.02
C LYS A 173 -2.54 -26.74 -18.53
N GLY A 174 -1.54 -27.35 -19.19
CA GLY A 174 -1.24 -27.08 -20.60
C GLY A 174 -0.43 -25.79 -20.85
N ALA A 175 0.17 -25.22 -19.81
CA ALA A 175 1.04 -24.05 -19.99
C ALA A 175 2.26 -24.39 -20.86
N MET A 176 2.63 -23.45 -21.72
CA MET A 176 3.81 -23.52 -22.60
C MET A 176 4.84 -22.48 -22.14
N SER A 177 6.09 -22.64 -22.57
CA SER A 177 7.15 -21.66 -22.28
C SER A 177 6.74 -20.26 -22.72
N GLY A 178 6.97 -19.26 -21.89
CA GLY A 178 6.58 -17.88 -22.12
C GLY A 178 5.16 -17.53 -21.63
N HIS A 179 4.36 -18.51 -21.18
CA HIS A 179 3.07 -18.17 -20.54
C HIS A 179 3.29 -17.53 -19.19
N LYS A 180 2.58 -16.42 -18.94
CA LYS A 180 2.32 -15.87 -17.61
C LYS A 180 1.24 -16.71 -16.94
N VAL A 181 1.53 -17.20 -15.74
CA VAL A 181 0.66 -18.12 -15.02
C VAL A 181 0.50 -17.73 -13.56
N VAL A 182 -0.64 -18.04 -12.98
CA VAL A 182 -0.83 -18.02 -11.53
C VAL A 182 -0.56 -19.43 -11.01
N VAL A 183 0.37 -19.55 -10.10
CA VAL A 183 0.79 -20.82 -9.49
C VAL A 183 0.36 -20.85 -8.04
N GLU A 184 -0.39 -21.88 -7.65
CA GLU A 184 -0.66 -22.20 -6.25
C GLU A 184 0.47 -23.09 -5.71
N ILE A 185 1.08 -22.68 -4.58
CA ILE A 185 2.17 -23.43 -3.95
C ILE A 185 1.59 -24.62 -3.19
N THR A 186 1.93 -25.82 -3.59
CA THR A 186 1.48 -27.06 -2.95
C THR A 186 2.49 -27.57 -1.91
N SER A 187 3.76 -27.22 -2.06
CA SER A 187 4.83 -27.52 -1.12
C SER A 187 5.87 -26.39 -1.11
N TYR A 188 6.21 -25.90 0.06
CA TYR A 188 7.19 -24.79 0.21
C TYR A 188 8.65 -25.27 0.22
N GLY A 189 8.89 -26.54 -0.07
CA GLY A 189 10.22 -27.14 -0.02
C GLY A 189 10.76 -27.32 1.40
N LYS A 190 11.79 -28.12 1.53
CA LYS A 190 12.61 -28.25 2.75
C LYS A 190 14.05 -28.12 2.35
N LYS A 191 14.98 -27.97 3.31
CA LYS A 191 16.42 -27.80 3.07
C LYS A 191 16.90 -28.51 1.79
N GLY A 192 17.28 -27.73 0.76
CA GLY A 192 17.82 -28.22 -0.51
C GLY A 192 16.80 -28.68 -1.58
N LYS A 193 15.48 -28.60 -1.31
CA LYS A 193 14.44 -28.87 -2.32
C LYS A 193 13.73 -27.60 -2.70
N LYS A 194 13.53 -27.39 -4.02
CA LYS A 194 12.70 -26.29 -4.55
C LYS A 194 11.25 -26.46 -4.10
N PRO A 195 10.48 -25.35 -3.98
CA PRO A 195 9.03 -25.43 -3.79
C PRO A 195 8.37 -26.12 -4.98
N GLU A 196 7.21 -26.74 -4.72
CA GLU A 196 6.36 -27.34 -5.76
C GLU A 196 5.04 -26.59 -5.83
N GLY A 197 4.48 -26.52 -7.04
CA GLY A 197 3.22 -25.86 -7.29
C GLY A 197 2.37 -26.53 -8.36
N LYS A 198 1.20 -25.96 -8.58
CA LYS A 198 0.31 -26.26 -9.71
C LYS A 198 -0.12 -24.96 -10.39
N VAL A 199 -0.22 -24.95 -11.69
CA VAL A 199 -0.82 -23.84 -12.44
C VAL A 199 -2.32 -23.84 -12.19
N VAL A 200 -2.85 -22.74 -11.65
CA VAL A 200 -4.28 -22.56 -11.42
C VAL A 200 -4.93 -21.71 -12.51
N GLU A 201 -4.16 -20.81 -13.13
CA GLU A 201 -4.63 -19.96 -14.22
C GLU A 201 -3.50 -19.67 -15.20
N ILE A 202 -3.82 -19.64 -16.50
CA ILE A 202 -2.94 -19.11 -17.55
C ILE A 202 -3.48 -17.73 -17.91
N ILE A 203 -2.66 -16.69 -17.71
CA ILE A 203 -3.04 -15.29 -17.94
C ILE A 203 -2.96 -14.97 -19.45
N GLY A 204 -1.90 -15.40 -20.12
CA GLY A 204 -1.59 -15.19 -21.54
C GLY A 204 -0.12 -15.47 -21.82
N HIS A 205 0.32 -15.28 -23.05
CA HIS A 205 1.74 -15.31 -23.37
C HIS A 205 2.39 -13.96 -23.03
N ILE A 206 3.68 -13.95 -22.70
CA ILE A 206 4.40 -12.74 -22.31
C ILE A 206 4.38 -11.67 -23.41
N ASP A 207 4.28 -12.09 -24.68
CA ASP A 207 4.20 -11.20 -25.86
C ASP A 207 2.76 -10.80 -26.21
N ASP A 208 1.74 -11.32 -25.52
CA ASP A 208 0.34 -10.95 -25.78
C ASP A 208 0.04 -9.57 -25.18
N PRO A 209 -0.58 -8.66 -25.92
CA PRO A 209 -0.92 -7.32 -25.43
C PRO A 209 -1.78 -7.36 -24.17
N GLY A 210 -1.36 -6.65 -23.13
CA GLY A 210 -2.07 -6.51 -21.84
C GLY A 210 -1.86 -7.66 -20.85
N THR A 211 -1.09 -8.70 -21.20
CA THR A 211 -0.72 -9.78 -20.27
C THR A 211 0.13 -9.28 -19.11
N ASP A 212 0.98 -8.30 -19.33
CA ASP A 212 1.77 -7.59 -18.34
C ASP A 212 0.88 -6.92 -17.28
N ILE A 213 -0.13 -6.15 -17.71
CA ILE A 213 -1.09 -5.47 -16.83
C ILE A 213 -1.93 -6.49 -16.06
N LEU A 214 -2.43 -7.54 -16.74
CA LEU A 214 -3.18 -8.62 -16.08
C LEU A 214 -2.32 -9.36 -15.05
N SER A 215 -1.03 -9.53 -15.32
CA SER A 215 -0.06 -10.12 -14.37
C SER A 215 0.06 -9.28 -13.11
N ILE A 216 0.10 -7.94 -13.23
CA ILE A 216 0.09 -7.02 -12.09
C ILE A 216 -1.22 -7.14 -11.30
N VAL A 217 -2.37 -7.15 -11.99
CA VAL A 217 -3.69 -7.33 -11.36
C VAL A 217 -3.72 -8.59 -10.51
N LYS A 218 -3.25 -9.71 -11.07
CA LYS A 218 -3.20 -11.00 -10.37
C LYS A 218 -2.16 -11.04 -9.25
N ALA A 219 -1.00 -10.41 -9.45
CA ALA A 219 0.09 -10.38 -8.44
C ALA A 219 -0.32 -9.62 -7.17
N TYR A 220 -1.19 -8.62 -7.30
CA TYR A 220 -1.71 -7.84 -6.19
C TYR A 220 -3.11 -8.28 -5.73
N ASP A 221 -3.64 -9.38 -6.30
CA ASP A 221 -5.00 -9.89 -6.01
C ASP A 221 -6.07 -8.79 -6.08
N LEU A 222 -5.97 -7.93 -7.12
CA LEU A 222 -6.89 -6.81 -7.28
C LEU A 222 -8.28 -7.32 -7.68
N PRO A 223 -9.34 -6.92 -6.97
CA PRO A 223 -10.70 -7.38 -7.25
C PRO A 223 -11.26 -6.66 -8.48
N VAL A 224 -11.21 -7.30 -9.64
CA VAL A 224 -11.68 -6.72 -10.92
C VAL A 224 -13.19 -6.57 -10.95
N ASP A 225 -13.90 -7.62 -10.56
CA ASP A 225 -15.36 -7.70 -10.68
C ASP A 225 -16.07 -7.45 -9.35
N PHE A 226 -17.32 -7.04 -9.44
CA PHE A 226 -18.23 -6.95 -8.31
C PHE A 226 -19.16 -8.17 -8.30
N SER A 227 -19.51 -8.68 -7.12
CA SER A 227 -20.41 -9.81 -7.00
C SER A 227 -21.84 -9.44 -7.45
N GLU A 228 -22.63 -10.45 -7.88
CA GLU A 228 -24.03 -10.25 -8.27
C GLU A 228 -24.86 -9.57 -7.17
N LYS A 229 -24.59 -9.90 -5.90
CA LYS A 229 -25.26 -9.28 -4.75
C LYS A 229 -25.03 -7.76 -4.71
N ILE A 230 -23.79 -7.32 -4.98
CA ILE A 230 -23.43 -5.91 -5.02
C ILE A 230 -24.09 -5.24 -6.22
N MET A 231 -24.02 -5.85 -7.40
CA MET A 231 -24.62 -5.29 -8.61
C MET A 231 -26.15 -5.17 -8.49
N HIS A 232 -26.81 -6.12 -7.82
CA HIS A 232 -28.24 -6.01 -7.52
C HIS A 232 -28.54 -4.83 -6.57
N GLN A 233 -27.72 -4.58 -5.55
CA GLN A 233 -27.88 -3.41 -4.69
C GLN A 233 -27.70 -2.12 -5.51
N VAL A 234 -26.70 -2.05 -6.37
CA VAL A 234 -26.43 -0.92 -7.27
C VAL A 234 -27.66 -0.58 -8.11
N GLN A 235 -28.28 -1.55 -8.75
CA GLN A 235 -29.50 -1.36 -9.56
C GLN A 235 -30.67 -0.73 -8.77
N ASN A 236 -30.69 -0.95 -7.45
CA ASN A 236 -31.73 -0.37 -6.60
C ASN A 236 -31.44 1.05 -6.16
N VAL A 237 -30.16 1.42 -5.97
CA VAL A 237 -29.75 2.73 -5.44
C VAL A 237 -29.28 3.71 -6.53
N ALA A 238 -28.74 3.24 -7.65
CA ALA A 238 -28.26 4.08 -8.76
C ALA A 238 -29.40 4.54 -9.66
N LYS A 239 -30.34 5.31 -9.10
CA LYS A 239 -31.49 5.87 -9.82
C LYS A 239 -31.42 7.38 -9.83
N ASP A 240 -32.05 8.00 -10.82
CA ASP A 240 -32.14 9.46 -10.89
C ASP A 240 -32.73 10.05 -9.61
N VAL A 241 -32.25 11.24 -9.28
CA VAL A 241 -32.69 11.99 -8.09
C VAL A 241 -34.18 12.30 -8.19
N THR A 242 -34.93 11.89 -7.18
CA THR A 242 -36.38 12.11 -7.11
C THR A 242 -36.74 13.28 -6.21
N PRO A 243 -37.94 13.83 -6.29
CA PRO A 243 -38.39 14.87 -5.34
C PRO A 243 -38.34 14.45 -3.86
N ALA A 244 -38.47 13.14 -3.59
CA ALA A 244 -38.29 12.58 -2.25
C ALA A 244 -36.84 12.69 -1.73
N ASP A 245 -35.87 12.48 -2.60
CA ASP A 245 -34.44 12.60 -2.26
C ASP A 245 -34.02 14.05 -2.03
N MET A 246 -34.75 14.99 -2.63
CA MET A 246 -34.52 16.45 -2.47
C MET A 246 -35.09 17.00 -1.18
N ALA A 247 -36.02 16.27 -0.54
CA ALA A 247 -36.75 16.77 0.63
C ALA A 247 -35.81 17.10 1.80
N GLY A 248 -35.86 18.31 2.31
CA GLY A 248 -35.00 18.78 3.41
C GLY A 248 -33.62 19.28 2.99
N ARG A 249 -33.22 19.06 1.74
CA ARG A 249 -31.94 19.55 1.19
C ARG A 249 -32.08 21.01 0.72
N MET A 250 -30.97 21.74 0.78
CA MET A 250 -30.89 23.10 0.24
C MET A 250 -30.76 23.01 -1.28
N ASP A 251 -31.68 23.68 -2.00
CA ASP A 251 -31.66 23.71 -3.46
C ASP A 251 -30.70 24.79 -3.98
N LEU A 252 -29.67 24.35 -4.70
CA LEU A 252 -28.65 25.19 -5.32
C LEU A 252 -28.60 25.02 -6.85
N ARG A 253 -29.60 24.42 -7.45
CA ARG A 253 -29.64 24.14 -8.90
C ARG A 253 -29.60 25.38 -9.78
N ASP A 254 -29.99 26.52 -9.25
CA ASP A 254 -29.94 27.83 -9.94
C ASP A 254 -28.57 28.52 -9.81
N TRP A 255 -27.65 27.95 -9.04
CA TRP A 255 -26.30 28.50 -8.90
C TRP A 255 -25.45 28.16 -10.11
N MET A 256 -24.64 29.14 -10.57
CA MET A 256 -23.64 28.90 -11.58
C MET A 256 -22.51 28.08 -10.96
N MET A 257 -22.32 26.84 -11.42
CA MET A 257 -21.28 25.92 -10.95
C MET A 257 -20.69 25.05 -12.06
N VAL A 258 -19.47 24.65 -11.87
CA VAL A 258 -18.71 23.83 -12.83
C VAL A 258 -17.94 22.74 -12.12
N THR A 259 -17.67 21.63 -12.81
CA THR A 259 -16.59 20.71 -12.47
C THR A 259 -15.36 21.07 -13.30
N ILE A 260 -14.13 20.84 -12.78
CA ILE A 260 -12.87 21.14 -13.48
C ILE A 260 -11.93 19.97 -13.29
N ASP A 261 -11.81 19.11 -14.30
CA ASP A 261 -11.09 17.84 -14.23
C ASP A 261 -10.20 17.61 -15.46
N GLY A 262 -9.55 16.44 -15.52
CA GLY A 262 -8.89 15.98 -16.73
C GLY A 262 -9.89 15.64 -17.84
N GLU A 263 -9.43 15.63 -19.10
CA GLU A 263 -10.28 15.33 -20.27
C GLU A 263 -10.93 13.95 -20.15
N ASP A 264 -10.20 12.97 -19.62
CA ASP A 264 -10.60 11.55 -19.53
C ASP A 264 -11.39 11.23 -18.25
N ALA A 265 -11.53 12.18 -17.31
CA ALA A 265 -12.22 11.95 -16.05
C ALA A 265 -13.71 11.65 -16.29
N LYS A 266 -14.24 10.65 -15.57
CA LYS A 266 -15.66 10.24 -15.63
C LYS A 266 -16.32 10.28 -14.26
N ASP A 267 -15.54 10.25 -13.22
CA ASP A 267 -15.88 10.32 -11.80
C ASP A 267 -15.66 11.77 -11.32
N LEU A 268 -16.65 12.61 -11.57
CA LEU A 268 -16.62 14.04 -11.22
C LEU A 268 -17.09 14.18 -9.78
N ASP A 269 -16.16 14.13 -8.83
CA ASP A 269 -16.49 14.07 -7.40
C ASP A 269 -16.80 15.43 -6.79
N ASP A 270 -16.26 16.52 -7.36
CA ASP A 270 -16.43 17.86 -6.85
C ASP A 270 -16.87 18.88 -7.94
N ALA A 271 -17.70 19.82 -7.52
CA ALA A 271 -18.07 21.00 -8.29
C ALA A 271 -17.79 22.26 -7.47
N VAL A 272 -17.52 23.34 -8.16
CA VAL A 272 -17.23 24.64 -7.55
C VAL A 272 -18.14 25.73 -8.11
N SER A 273 -18.57 26.63 -7.22
CA SER A 273 -19.27 27.83 -7.57
C SER A 273 -18.63 29.05 -6.91
N LEU A 274 -18.66 30.20 -7.56
CA LEU A 274 -18.12 31.43 -6.99
C LEU A 274 -18.94 32.64 -7.47
N TYR A 275 -19.36 33.47 -6.52
CA TYR A 275 -19.89 34.78 -6.81
C TYR A 275 -19.39 35.81 -5.79
N MET A 276 -19.63 37.09 -6.06
CA MET A 276 -19.24 38.16 -5.16
C MET A 276 -20.48 38.65 -4.36
N ASP A 277 -20.28 38.77 -3.04
CA ASP A 277 -21.24 39.47 -2.16
C ASP A 277 -20.54 40.69 -1.56
N GLY A 278 -20.84 41.84 -2.14
CA GLY A 278 -20.07 43.05 -1.91
C GLY A 278 -18.59 42.86 -2.25
N ASP A 279 -17.75 43.06 -1.26
CA ASP A 279 -16.29 42.87 -1.39
C ASP A 279 -15.78 41.46 -1.08
N ASN A 280 -16.67 40.54 -0.72
CA ASN A 280 -16.30 39.19 -0.30
C ASN A 280 -16.58 38.17 -1.41
N TYR A 281 -15.76 37.14 -1.45
CA TYR A 281 -15.98 35.95 -2.28
C TYR A 281 -16.94 35.00 -1.56
N VAL A 282 -17.97 34.52 -2.23
CA VAL A 282 -18.77 33.39 -1.76
C VAL A 282 -18.41 32.17 -2.59
N LEU A 283 -17.59 31.32 -2.00
CA LEU A 283 -17.10 30.08 -2.61
C LEU A 283 -17.96 28.91 -2.15
N GLY A 284 -18.59 28.21 -3.08
CA GLY A 284 -19.24 26.94 -2.85
C GLY A 284 -18.32 25.81 -3.32
N VAL A 285 -18.10 24.83 -2.45
CA VAL A 285 -17.46 23.54 -2.78
C VAL A 285 -18.51 22.46 -2.54
N HIS A 286 -18.82 21.71 -3.58
CA HIS A 286 -19.91 20.75 -3.61
C HIS A 286 -19.34 19.38 -3.90
N ILE A 287 -19.40 18.48 -2.92
CA ILE A 287 -18.88 17.10 -3.05
C ILE A 287 -20.05 16.16 -3.23
N ALA A 288 -19.97 15.24 -4.17
CA ALA A 288 -20.97 14.21 -4.39
C ALA A 288 -21.34 13.49 -3.07
N ASP A 289 -22.64 13.44 -2.76
CA ASP A 289 -23.12 12.76 -1.53
C ASP A 289 -23.18 11.25 -1.73
N VAL A 290 -21.98 10.62 -1.81
CA VAL A 290 -21.81 9.18 -1.98
C VAL A 290 -22.47 8.42 -0.83
N SER A 291 -22.45 8.97 0.38
CA SER A 291 -23.02 8.34 1.58
C SER A 291 -24.55 8.18 1.52
N ASN A 292 -25.22 8.95 0.69
CA ASN A 292 -26.66 8.77 0.43
C ASN A 292 -26.94 7.42 -0.27
N TYR A 293 -26.02 6.95 -1.11
CA TYR A 293 -26.17 5.74 -1.93
C TYR A 293 -25.45 4.53 -1.31
N VAL A 294 -24.31 4.75 -0.66
CA VAL A 294 -23.51 3.74 0.02
C VAL A 294 -23.72 3.85 1.52
N GLN A 295 -24.78 3.18 1.98
CA GLN A 295 -25.14 3.19 3.41
C GLN A 295 -24.20 2.34 4.24
N GLU A 296 -23.89 2.79 5.45
CA GLU A 296 -23.02 2.11 6.41
C GLU A 296 -23.47 0.64 6.64
N HIS A 297 -22.52 -0.27 6.64
CA HIS A 297 -22.69 -1.72 6.79
C HIS A 297 -23.48 -2.41 5.63
N SER A 298 -23.78 -1.70 4.56
CA SER A 298 -24.34 -2.31 3.35
C SER A 298 -23.31 -3.21 2.63
N ALA A 299 -23.75 -4.06 1.71
CA ALA A 299 -22.82 -4.86 0.92
C ALA A 299 -21.86 -3.99 0.07
N LEU A 300 -22.34 -2.83 -0.41
CA LEU A 300 -21.52 -1.84 -1.11
C LEU A 300 -20.47 -1.24 -0.20
N ASP A 301 -20.82 -0.84 1.02
CA ASP A 301 -19.90 -0.26 1.99
C ASP A 301 -18.80 -1.27 2.39
N VAL A 302 -19.18 -2.51 2.70
CA VAL A 302 -18.23 -3.58 3.04
C VAL A 302 -17.25 -3.85 1.90
N GLU A 303 -17.72 -3.86 0.65
CA GLU A 303 -16.86 -4.06 -0.52
C GLU A 303 -15.97 -2.84 -0.77
N ALA A 304 -16.50 -1.62 -0.66
CA ALA A 304 -15.73 -0.39 -0.81
C ALA A 304 -14.62 -0.30 0.25
N LEU A 305 -14.93 -0.63 1.51
CA LEU A 305 -13.94 -0.69 2.58
C LEU A 305 -12.84 -1.73 2.30
N LYS A 306 -13.23 -2.91 1.80
CA LYS A 306 -12.29 -3.97 1.41
C LYS A 306 -11.36 -3.53 0.28
N ARG A 307 -11.88 -2.82 -0.73
CA ARG A 307 -11.08 -2.28 -1.85
C ARG A 307 -10.19 -1.11 -1.41
N GLY A 308 -10.70 -0.26 -0.55
CA GLY A 308 -9.99 0.88 0.05
C GLY A 308 -9.79 2.08 -0.88
N THR A 309 -9.59 1.86 -2.18
CA THR A 309 -9.39 2.89 -3.21
C THR A 309 -9.68 2.35 -4.60
N SER A 310 -9.84 3.23 -5.57
CA SER A 310 -9.73 2.87 -6.99
C SER A 310 -8.27 2.71 -7.38
N VAL A 311 -7.96 1.73 -8.24
CA VAL A 311 -6.61 1.47 -8.73
C VAL A 311 -6.53 1.86 -10.21
N TYR A 312 -5.68 2.84 -10.51
CA TYR A 312 -5.46 3.34 -11.86
C TYR A 312 -4.29 2.61 -12.49
N LEU A 313 -4.56 1.75 -13.46
CA LEU A 313 -3.57 1.08 -14.30
C LEU A 313 -3.39 1.87 -15.59
N VAL A 314 -2.40 1.50 -16.39
CA VAL A 314 -2.07 2.25 -17.62
C VAL A 314 -3.23 2.23 -18.62
N ASP A 315 -3.93 1.10 -18.74
CA ASP A 315 -4.98 0.87 -19.74
C ASP A 315 -6.41 0.85 -19.17
N ARG A 316 -6.56 0.79 -17.84
CA ARG A 316 -7.86 0.65 -17.18
C ARG A 316 -7.85 1.12 -15.74
N VAL A 317 -9.06 1.33 -15.21
CA VAL A 317 -9.29 1.60 -13.78
C VAL A 317 -10.06 0.42 -13.19
N ILE A 318 -9.58 -0.09 -12.06
CA ILE A 318 -10.31 -1.02 -11.18
C ILE A 318 -10.96 -0.14 -10.10
N PRO A 319 -12.27 0.12 -10.17
CA PRO A 319 -12.89 1.12 -9.34
C PRO A 319 -13.20 0.59 -7.93
N MET A 320 -13.16 1.49 -6.94
CA MET A 320 -13.60 1.21 -5.56
C MET A 320 -15.11 0.95 -5.50
N LEU A 321 -15.88 1.71 -6.25
CA LEU A 321 -17.34 1.60 -6.38
C LEU A 321 -17.71 1.21 -7.81
N PRO A 322 -18.83 0.46 -8.01
CA PRO A 322 -19.35 0.18 -9.35
C PRO A 322 -19.55 1.46 -10.19
N ARG A 323 -19.31 1.36 -11.48
CA ARG A 323 -19.33 2.52 -12.40
C ARG A 323 -20.67 3.22 -12.48
N GLU A 324 -21.76 2.51 -12.25
CA GLU A 324 -23.12 3.05 -12.16
C GLU A 324 -23.25 4.07 -11.02
N LEU A 325 -22.42 3.93 -9.98
CA LEU A 325 -22.30 4.92 -8.91
C LEU A 325 -21.22 5.93 -9.27
N SER A 326 -19.96 5.53 -9.41
CA SER A 326 -18.81 6.44 -9.53
C SER A 326 -18.86 7.33 -10.77
N ASN A 327 -19.28 6.80 -11.93
CA ASN A 327 -19.40 7.57 -13.18
C ASN A 327 -20.84 8.00 -13.47
N GLY A 328 -21.80 7.45 -12.72
CA GLY A 328 -23.24 7.64 -12.87
C GLY A 328 -23.79 8.65 -11.88
N ILE A 329 -24.57 8.11 -10.90
CA ILE A 329 -25.38 8.96 -10.01
C ILE A 329 -24.54 9.79 -9.04
N CYS A 330 -23.36 9.33 -8.62
CA CYS A 330 -22.44 10.07 -7.78
C CYS A 330 -21.57 11.06 -8.59
N SER A 331 -21.41 10.88 -9.90
CA SER A 331 -20.67 11.82 -10.73
C SER A 331 -21.50 13.09 -10.98
N LEU A 332 -20.92 14.26 -10.71
CA LEU A 332 -21.58 15.58 -10.84
C LEU A 332 -21.68 16.02 -12.30
N ASN A 333 -22.25 15.16 -13.13
CA ASN A 333 -22.38 15.31 -14.57
C ASN A 333 -23.17 16.57 -14.96
N GLU A 334 -22.73 17.23 -16.05
CA GLU A 334 -23.36 18.43 -16.60
C GLU A 334 -24.85 18.22 -16.85
N GLY A 335 -25.68 19.19 -16.44
CA GLY A 335 -27.10 19.23 -16.68
C GLY A 335 -27.95 18.25 -15.87
N CYS A 336 -27.34 17.46 -15.01
CA CYS A 336 -28.03 16.46 -14.18
C CYS A 336 -28.25 16.96 -12.75
N ASP A 337 -29.43 16.70 -12.18
CA ASP A 337 -29.67 16.93 -10.75
C ASP A 337 -28.85 15.91 -9.95
N ARG A 338 -28.09 16.37 -8.94
CA ARG A 338 -27.24 15.55 -8.10
C ARG A 338 -27.34 15.93 -6.63
N LEU A 339 -27.21 14.93 -5.76
CA LEU A 339 -27.13 15.15 -4.32
C LEU A 339 -25.69 15.44 -3.95
N ALA A 340 -25.48 16.47 -3.15
CA ALA A 340 -24.15 16.86 -2.72
C ALA A 340 -24.12 17.28 -1.24
N LEU A 341 -22.94 17.18 -0.63
CA LEU A 341 -22.58 17.86 0.59
C LEU A 341 -21.83 19.13 0.20
N SER A 342 -22.37 20.27 0.55
CA SER A 342 -21.82 21.56 0.13
C SER A 342 -21.28 22.35 1.31
N CYS A 343 -20.08 22.90 1.12
CA CYS A 343 -19.51 23.91 2.02
C CYS A 343 -19.52 25.26 1.31
N ILE A 344 -20.34 26.19 1.79
CA ILE A 344 -20.46 27.54 1.26
C ILE A 344 -19.69 28.47 2.19
N MET A 345 -18.64 29.10 1.69
CA MET A 345 -17.71 29.93 2.47
C MET A 345 -17.76 31.39 2.01
N THR A 346 -17.92 32.31 2.94
CA THR A 346 -17.70 33.75 2.68
C THR A 346 -16.24 34.06 3.05
N ILE A 347 -15.49 34.55 2.06
CA ILE A 347 -14.03 34.77 2.19
C ILE A 347 -13.73 36.23 1.86
N ASN A 348 -13.01 36.92 2.74
CA ASN A 348 -12.60 38.28 2.52
C ASN A 348 -11.38 38.41 1.58
N LYS A 349 -11.05 39.66 1.17
CA LYS A 349 -9.88 39.96 0.31
C LYS A 349 -8.52 39.56 0.90
N LYS A 350 -8.46 39.21 2.20
CA LYS A 350 -7.24 38.68 2.84
C LYS A 350 -7.17 37.14 2.80
N GLY A 351 -8.18 36.47 2.23
CA GLY A 351 -8.28 35.02 2.21
C GLY A 351 -8.69 34.44 3.57
N GLU A 352 -9.39 35.19 4.41
CA GLU A 352 -9.92 34.73 5.69
C GLU A 352 -11.38 34.30 5.49
N VAL A 353 -11.72 33.11 5.93
CA VAL A 353 -13.11 32.63 5.97
C VAL A 353 -13.80 33.34 7.14
N ILE A 354 -14.73 34.24 6.82
CA ILE A 354 -15.45 35.02 7.81
C ILE A 354 -16.79 34.37 8.21
N ASN A 355 -17.32 33.54 7.32
CA ASN A 355 -18.52 32.73 7.59
C ASN A 355 -18.49 31.45 6.72
N HIS A 356 -19.14 30.38 7.20
CA HIS A 356 -19.34 29.18 6.40
C HIS A 356 -20.62 28.45 6.79
N LYS A 357 -21.17 27.69 5.85
CA LYS A 357 -22.31 26.81 6.03
C LYS A 357 -22.04 25.48 5.36
N ILE A 358 -22.19 24.40 6.11
CA ILE A 358 -22.17 23.02 5.57
C ILE A 358 -23.62 22.55 5.52
N ALA A 359 -24.03 22.00 4.39
CA ALA A 359 -25.40 21.52 4.18
C ALA A 359 -25.47 20.38 3.18
N GLU A 360 -26.45 19.53 3.36
CA GLU A 360 -26.92 18.62 2.31
C GLU A 360 -27.66 19.44 1.26
N THR A 361 -27.30 19.24 -0.01
CA THR A 361 -27.80 20.09 -1.11
C THR A 361 -28.25 19.26 -2.30
N VAL A 362 -29.06 19.89 -3.16
CA VAL A 362 -29.30 19.44 -4.52
C VAL A 362 -28.66 20.45 -5.45
N ILE A 363 -27.85 19.99 -6.37
CA ILE A 363 -27.09 20.81 -7.30
C ILE A 363 -27.33 20.37 -8.74
N LYS A 364 -26.98 21.26 -9.67
CA LYS A 364 -26.98 20.97 -11.10
C LYS A 364 -25.78 21.65 -11.76
N THR A 365 -24.78 20.87 -12.15
CA THR A 365 -23.58 21.40 -12.81
C THR A 365 -23.94 22.02 -14.16
N ASN A 366 -23.56 23.29 -14.38
CA ASN A 366 -23.85 24.00 -15.62
C ASN A 366 -22.92 23.56 -16.77
N ARG A 367 -21.66 23.36 -16.48
CA ARG A 367 -20.66 22.92 -17.45
C ARG A 367 -19.61 22.01 -16.81
N ARG A 368 -19.26 20.95 -17.55
CA ARG A 368 -18.06 20.19 -17.28
C ARG A 368 -16.88 20.89 -17.96
N MET A 369 -16.00 21.46 -17.17
CA MET A 369 -14.76 22.09 -17.66
C MET A 369 -13.58 21.13 -17.55
N THR A 370 -12.55 21.40 -18.35
CA THR A 370 -11.27 20.70 -18.24
C THR A 370 -10.17 21.66 -17.80
N TYR A 371 -9.12 21.13 -17.17
CA TYR A 371 -7.94 21.93 -16.82
C TYR A 371 -7.38 22.64 -18.05
N THR A 372 -7.38 21.98 -19.20
CA THR A 372 -6.91 22.56 -20.48
C THR A 372 -7.77 23.73 -20.90
N ASN A 373 -9.10 23.63 -20.87
CA ASN A 373 -9.99 24.71 -21.28
C ASN A 373 -9.91 25.91 -20.34
N VAL A 374 -9.86 25.67 -19.02
CA VAL A 374 -9.68 26.73 -18.03
C VAL A 374 -8.33 27.43 -18.21
N LYS A 375 -7.25 26.69 -18.51
CA LYS A 375 -5.94 27.26 -18.84
C LYS A 375 -6.00 28.12 -20.12
N LYS A 376 -6.64 27.64 -21.18
CA LYS A 376 -6.83 28.41 -22.42
C LYS A 376 -7.57 29.74 -22.17
N ILE A 377 -8.59 29.72 -21.32
CA ILE A 377 -9.34 30.93 -20.93
C ILE A 377 -8.46 31.90 -20.14
N LEU A 378 -7.77 31.41 -19.10
CA LEU A 378 -7.14 32.28 -18.11
C LEU A 378 -5.70 32.63 -18.41
N ALA A 379 -4.91 31.72 -18.96
CA ALA A 379 -3.49 31.89 -19.24
C ALA A 379 -3.22 32.21 -20.73
N ASP A 380 -3.76 31.38 -21.63
CA ASP A 380 -3.45 31.46 -23.04
C ASP A 380 -4.32 32.54 -23.74
N LYS A 381 -5.43 32.95 -23.13
CA LYS A 381 -6.38 33.94 -23.67
C LYS A 381 -6.89 33.58 -25.06
N ASP A 382 -7.21 32.30 -25.27
CA ASP A 382 -7.75 31.80 -26.54
C ASP A 382 -9.14 32.37 -26.79
N ALA A 383 -9.26 33.18 -27.85
CA ALA A 383 -10.48 33.91 -28.18
C ALA A 383 -11.65 32.96 -28.54
N ALA A 384 -11.40 31.82 -29.17
CA ALA A 384 -12.43 30.86 -29.53
C ALA A 384 -13.02 30.18 -28.28
N VAL A 385 -12.15 29.74 -27.36
CA VAL A 385 -12.57 29.10 -26.10
C VAL A 385 -13.25 30.12 -25.17
N ILE A 386 -12.77 31.38 -25.14
CA ILE A 386 -13.39 32.45 -24.36
C ILE A 386 -14.82 32.74 -24.89
N GLU A 387 -15.05 32.79 -26.20
CA GLU A 387 -16.38 33.01 -26.76
C GLU A 387 -17.32 31.81 -26.49
N GLU A 388 -16.80 30.58 -26.53
CA GLU A 388 -17.58 29.37 -26.21
C GLU A 388 -18.07 29.36 -24.76
N TYR A 389 -17.22 29.80 -23.81
CA TYR A 389 -17.52 29.78 -22.37
C TYR A 389 -17.69 31.17 -21.77
N LYS A 390 -18.09 32.15 -22.57
CA LYS A 390 -18.17 33.58 -22.17
C LYS A 390 -18.94 33.86 -20.88
N GLU A 391 -19.95 33.05 -20.61
CA GLU A 391 -20.76 33.19 -19.38
C GLU A 391 -19.98 32.84 -18.11
N LEU A 392 -18.98 31.94 -18.23
CA LEU A 392 -18.17 31.44 -17.13
C LEU A 392 -16.88 32.25 -16.91
N VAL A 393 -16.44 33.01 -17.90
CA VAL A 393 -15.17 33.74 -17.85
C VAL A 393 -15.07 34.67 -16.63
N PRO A 394 -16.10 35.47 -16.26
CA PRO A 394 -16.03 36.31 -15.06
C PRO A 394 -15.86 35.52 -13.77
N MET A 395 -16.49 34.33 -13.67
CA MET A 395 -16.36 33.46 -12.52
C MET A 395 -14.94 32.89 -12.45
N PHE A 396 -14.37 32.44 -13.57
CA PHE A 396 -13.00 31.93 -13.59
C PHE A 396 -11.94 32.98 -13.24
N GLU A 397 -12.12 34.20 -13.69
CA GLU A 397 -11.23 35.30 -13.30
C GLU A 397 -11.25 35.53 -11.79
N LYS A 398 -12.44 35.50 -11.16
CA LYS A 398 -12.57 35.62 -9.70
C LYS A 398 -12.04 34.39 -8.95
N MET A 399 -12.21 33.18 -9.51
CA MET A 399 -11.60 31.98 -8.95
C MET A 399 -10.07 32.10 -8.98
N ALA A 400 -9.49 32.62 -10.06
CA ALA A 400 -8.07 32.87 -10.20
C ALA A 400 -7.53 33.83 -9.15
N GLU A 401 -8.22 34.93 -8.97
CA GLU A 401 -7.89 35.96 -7.97
C GLU A 401 -7.90 35.34 -6.56
N LEU A 402 -8.98 34.64 -6.20
CA LEU A 402 -9.11 33.99 -4.90
C LEU A 402 -8.05 32.92 -4.70
N ALA A 403 -7.79 32.06 -5.70
CA ALA A 403 -6.77 31.02 -5.63
C ALA A 403 -5.37 31.60 -5.36
N ALA A 404 -5.02 32.74 -6.02
CA ALA A 404 -3.76 33.43 -5.77
C ALA A 404 -3.65 33.96 -4.33
N ILE A 405 -4.74 34.52 -3.78
CA ILE A 405 -4.82 35.00 -2.39
C ILE A 405 -4.60 33.81 -1.41
N LEU A 406 -5.33 32.72 -1.61
CA LEU A 406 -5.25 31.54 -0.75
C LEU A 406 -3.86 30.87 -0.83
N ARG A 407 -3.28 30.78 -2.04
CA ARG A 407 -1.92 30.27 -2.24
C ARG A 407 -0.88 31.12 -1.52
N LYS A 408 -0.95 32.44 -1.66
CA LYS A 408 -0.05 33.37 -0.94
C LYS A 408 -0.12 33.17 0.57
N LYS A 409 -1.33 33.00 1.11
CA LYS A 409 -1.56 32.73 2.54
C LYS A 409 -0.93 31.38 2.96
N ARG A 410 -1.13 30.34 2.15
CA ARG A 410 -0.56 29.00 2.38
C ARG A 410 0.97 29.04 2.38
N MET A 411 1.58 29.70 1.40
CA MET A 411 3.03 29.88 1.31
C MET A 411 3.61 30.63 2.53
N LYS A 412 2.91 31.70 2.96
CA LYS A 412 3.31 32.46 4.16
C LYS A 412 3.26 31.61 5.43
N ARG A 413 2.38 30.60 5.48
CA ARG A 413 2.28 29.63 6.60
C ARG A 413 3.37 28.58 6.58
N GLY A 414 4.22 28.50 5.55
CA GLY A 414 5.31 27.56 5.41
C GLY A 414 5.06 26.35 4.51
N SER A 415 4.05 26.43 3.64
CA SER A 415 3.83 25.38 2.62
C SER A 415 4.99 25.34 1.65
N ILE A 416 5.40 24.14 1.26
CA ILE A 416 6.43 23.89 0.25
C ILE A 416 5.72 23.42 -1.02
N ASP A 417 5.99 24.10 -2.15
CA ASP A 417 5.55 23.65 -3.46
C ASP A 417 6.69 22.86 -4.12
N PHE A 418 6.41 21.61 -4.51
CA PHE A 418 7.33 20.78 -5.26
C PHE A 418 6.98 20.86 -6.76
N ASP A 419 7.98 21.19 -7.57
CA ASP A 419 7.84 21.28 -9.02
C ASP A 419 8.54 20.08 -9.69
N PHE A 420 7.95 18.89 -9.58
CA PHE A 420 8.45 17.68 -10.23
C PHE A 420 7.82 17.49 -11.61
N PRO A 421 8.61 17.04 -12.62
CA PRO A 421 8.03 16.65 -13.90
C PRO A 421 7.17 15.39 -13.73
N GLU A 422 5.94 15.44 -14.19
CA GLU A 422 5.07 14.28 -14.31
C GLU A 422 5.35 13.49 -15.57
N THR A 423 5.37 12.17 -15.46
CA THR A 423 5.49 11.26 -16.60
C THR A 423 4.13 10.62 -16.84
N LYS A 424 3.56 10.84 -18.04
CA LYS A 424 2.37 10.12 -18.49
C LYS A 424 2.80 8.99 -19.43
N VAL A 425 2.37 7.77 -19.16
CA VAL A 425 2.49 6.64 -20.09
C VAL A 425 1.31 6.70 -21.05
N VAL A 426 1.59 6.76 -22.34
CA VAL A 426 0.58 6.73 -23.39
C VAL A 426 0.77 5.44 -24.15
N LEU A 427 -0.31 4.66 -24.29
CA LEU A 427 -0.32 3.45 -25.10
C LEU A 427 -0.66 3.83 -26.53
N ASP A 428 0.05 3.25 -27.49
CA ASP A 428 -0.29 3.33 -28.92
C ASP A 428 -1.40 2.33 -29.30
N GLU A 429 -1.78 2.28 -30.58
CA GLU A 429 -2.82 1.38 -31.09
C GLU A 429 -2.47 -0.10 -30.88
N ASP A 430 -1.18 -0.43 -30.91
CA ASP A 430 -0.65 -1.78 -30.69
C ASP A 430 -0.42 -2.07 -29.19
N ARG A 431 -0.79 -1.13 -28.29
CA ARG A 431 -0.52 -1.15 -26.84
C ARG A 431 0.96 -1.25 -26.47
N SER A 432 1.86 -0.82 -27.36
CA SER A 432 3.25 -0.59 -27.03
C SER A 432 3.37 0.68 -26.17
N GLU A 433 4.26 0.65 -25.17
CA GLU A 433 4.42 1.76 -24.23
C GLU A 433 5.25 2.88 -24.84
N GLU A 434 4.65 4.04 -25.14
CA GLU A 434 5.38 5.29 -25.35
C GLU A 434 5.45 6.10 -24.06
N ARG A 435 6.63 6.17 -23.47
CA ARG A 435 6.88 7.03 -22.31
C ARG A 435 7.01 8.48 -22.77
N ARG A 436 6.01 9.30 -22.49
CA ARG A 436 6.07 10.76 -22.69
C ARG A 436 6.30 11.46 -21.37
N VAL A 437 7.40 12.20 -21.27
CA VAL A 437 7.65 13.13 -20.18
C VAL A 437 7.04 14.46 -20.55
N GLY A 438 5.90 14.82 -19.92
CA GLY A 438 5.20 16.08 -20.18
C GLY A 438 5.35 17.05 -19.00
N LYS A 439 5.41 18.35 -19.31
CA LYS A 439 5.23 19.43 -18.33
C LYS A 439 3.74 19.79 -18.16
N GLU A 440 2.83 18.93 -18.59
CA GLU A 440 1.51 19.35 -19.05
C GLU A 440 0.46 19.54 -17.97
N CYS A 441 0.59 19.00 -16.78
CA CYS A 441 -0.42 19.14 -15.73
C CYS A 441 -0.13 20.18 -14.65
N ARG A 442 0.81 21.09 -14.92
CA ARG A 442 1.12 22.17 -13.99
C ARG A 442 0.56 23.50 -14.44
N SER A 443 -0.73 23.55 -14.70
CA SER A 443 -1.38 24.83 -14.61
C SER A 443 -1.35 25.23 -13.14
N ARG A 444 -1.05 26.48 -12.84
CA ARG A 444 -1.11 27.12 -11.50
C ARG A 444 -2.47 26.96 -10.81
N TRP A 445 -3.36 26.16 -11.38
CA TRP A 445 -4.76 25.94 -11.06
C TRP A 445 -5.05 24.60 -10.42
N SER A 446 -4.16 23.62 -10.51
CA SER A 446 -4.35 22.38 -9.76
C SER A 446 -4.10 22.63 -8.27
N PRO A 447 -5.09 22.45 -7.39
CA PRO A 447 -4.92 22.64 -5.96
C PRO A 447 -4.09 21.53 -5.31
N TYR A 448 -3.70 20.49 -6.08
CA TYR A 448 -3.07 19.27 -5.55
C TYR A 448 -1.71 18.92 -6.17
N HIS A 449 -1.09 19.85 -6.89
CA HIS A 449 0.30 19.69 -7.37
C HIS A 449 1.20 20.77 -6.83
#